data_ee28b7554e16726bb13718d2e794d1cd
#
_entry.id   ee28b7554e16726bb13718d2e794d1cd
#
_cell.length_a   1.000
_cell.length_b   1.000
_cell.length_c   1.000
_cell.angle_alpha   90.00
_cell.angle_beta   90.00
_cell.angle_gamma   90.00
#
_symmetry.space_group_name_H-M   'P 1'
#
loop_
_entity.id
_entity.type
_entity.pdbx_description
1 polymer ?
#
loop_
_entity_poly.entity_id
_entity_poly.type
_entity_poly.pdbx_seq_one_letter_code
_entity_poly.pdbx_strand_id
1 'polypeptide(L)'
;LSFFYFMGDIFSNHNSLNVLGKSLSALAKRQQLLSNNIANVDTPGYKRSDLDFQAVLQKTISRQQQKSLPLETSNSRHMSLQSRESDSVSAYKDFSTSFRKDGNNVDIEKEVVEINKNALLYNSALKAIQNQFSLLKYAIEEGE
;
A
#
# COMPACT_ATOMS: atom_id res chain seq x y z
N LEU A 1 1.08 -35.78 -6.80
CA LEU A 1 1.95 -34.90 -5.95
C LEU A 1 2.26 -33.57 -6.62
N SER A 2 2.56 -33.53 -7.94
CA SER A 2 2.83 -32.30 -8.69
C SER A 2 1.67 -31.30 -8.72
N PHE A 3 0.41 -31.78 -8.80
CA PHE A 3 -0.79 -30.94 -8.85
C PHE A 3 -1.05 -30.16 -7.53
N PHE A 4 -0.77 -30.74 -6.37
CA PHE A 4 -0.89 -30.06 -5.08
C PHE A 4 0.17 -28.97 -4.88
N TYR A 5 1.39 -29.14 -5.37
CA TYR A 5 2.42 -28.10 -5.37
C TYR A 5 2.02 -26.94 -6.29
N PHE A 6 1.55 -27.23 -7.47
CA PHE A 6 1.07 -26.21 -8.44
C PHE A 6 -0.12 -25.40 -7.89
N MET A 7 -1.05 -26.06 -7.20
CA MET A 7 -2.21 -25.40 -6.58
C MET A 7 -1.79 -24.50 -5.40
N GLY A 8 -0.78 -24.93 -4.61
CA GLY A 8 -0.20 -24.12 -3.54
C GLY A 8 0.43 -22.83 -4.06
N ASP A 9 1.13 -22.88 -5.19
CA ASP A 9 1.74 -21.71 -5.84
C ASP A 9 0.69 -20.72 -6.39
N ILE A 10 -0.42 -21.19 -6.95
CA ILE A 10 -1.50 -20.32 -7.43
C ILE A 10 -2.14 -19.55 -6.28
N PHE A 11 -2.39 -20.18 -5.13
CA PHE A 11 -2.94 -19.51 -3.96
C PHE A 11 -1.95 -18.54 -3.31
N SER A 12 -0.66 -18.85 -3.31
CA SER A 12 0.41 -17.93 -2.91
C SER A 12 0.48 -16.71 -3.83
N ASN A 13 0.31 -16.90 -5.13
CA ASN A 13 0.28 -15.86 -6.14
C ASN A 13 -0.90 -14.88 -5.97
N HIS A 14 -2.08 -15.37 -5.60
CA HIS A 14 -3.26 -14.50 -5.36
C HIS A 14 -3.04 -13.54 -4.18
N ASN A 15 -2.33 -14.00 -3.14
CA ASN A 15 -1.95 -13.19 -2.00
C ASN A 15 -0.92 -12.12 -2.38
N SER A 16 0.06 -12.45 -3.20
CA SER A 16 1.10 -11.50 -3.64
C SER A 16 0.52 -10.39 -4.52
N LEU A 17 -0.40 -10.69 -5.43
CA LEU A 17 -1.08 -9.70 -6.27
C LEU A 17 -1.90 -8.70 -5.43
N ASN A 18 -2.57 -9.16 -4.38
CA ASN A 18 -3.32 -8.27 -3.48
C ASN A 18 -2.38 -7.32 -2.72
N VAL A 19 -1.26 -7.84 -2.19
CA VAL A 19 -0.24 -7.00 -1.52
C VAL A 19 0.33 -5.97 -2.49
N LEU A 20 0.70 -6.41 -3.70
CA LEU A 20 1.25 -5.51 -4.72
C LEU A 20 0.24 -4.46 -5.17
N GLY A 21 -1.04 -4.81 -5.33
CA GLY A 21 -2.10 -3.87 -5.67
C GLY A 21 -2.32 -2.81 -4.59
N LYS A 22 -2.35 -3.21 -3.32
CA LYS A 22 -2.43 -2.29 -2.18
C LYS A 22 -1.18 -1.42 -2.06
N SER A 23 0.00 -1.98 -2.34
CA SER A 23 1.25 -1.22 -2.37
C SER A 23 1.22 -0.14 -3.43
N LEU A 24 0.77 -0.44 -4.65
CA LEU A 24 0.63 0.57 -5.72
C LEU A 24 -0.35 1.67 -5.33
N SER A 25 -1.49 1.33 -4.75
CA SER A 25 -2.47 2.32 -4.28
C SER A 25 -1.89 3.24 -3.21
N ALA A 26 -1.12 2.68 -2.27
CA ALA A 26 -0.44 3.45 -1.22
C ALA A 26 0.64 4.38 -1.80
N LEU A 27 1.46 3.88 -2.74
CA LEU A 27 2.49 4.68 -3.40
C LEU A 27 1.89 5.80 -4.27
N ALA A 28 0.78 5.53 -4.98
CA ALA A 28 0.04 6.55 -5.73
C ALA A 28 -0.50 7.65 -4.79
N LYS A 29 -1.07 7.26 -3.63
CA LYS A 29 -1.55 8.20 -2.62
C LYS A 29 -0.39 9.01 -2.03
N ARG A 30 0.75 8.39 -1.74
CA ARG A 30 1.95 9.07 -1.27
C ARG A 30 2.45 10.09 -2.28
N GLN A 31 2.48 9.72 -3.58
CA GLN A 31 2.85 10.66 -4.65
C GLN A 31 1.98 11.91 -4.66
N GLN A 32 0.68 11.74 -4.47
CA GLN A 32 -0.25 12.87 -4.39
C GLN A 32 0.05 13.78 -3.18
N LEU A 33 0.39 13.21 -2.01
CA LEU A 33 0.73 13.97 -0.81
C LEU A 33 2.04 14.77 -1.02
N LEU A 34 3.08 14.13 -1.55
CA LEU A 34 4.36 14.78 -1.83
C LEU A 34 4.19 15.91 -2.85
N SER A 35 3.40 15.71 -3.90
CA SER A 35 3.08 16.76 -4.88
C SER A 35 2.32 17.92 -4.25
N ASN A 36 1.37 17.64 -3.35
CA ASN A 36 0.65 18.66 -2.61
C ASN A 36 1.56 19.46 -1.66
N ASN A 37 2.56 18.79 -1.04
CA ASN A 37 3.54 19.48 -0.21
C ASN A 37 4.34 20.51 -1.03
N ILE A 38 4.84 20.10 -2.21
CA ILE A 38 5.58 21.02 -3.09
C ILE A 38 4.69 22.17 -3.55
N ALA A 39 3.45 21.89 -3.95
CA ALA A 39 2.51 22.93 -4.40
C ALA A 39 2.20 23.96 -3.31
N ASN A 40 2.36 23.60 -2.03
CA ASN A 40 2.06 24.45 -0.89
C ASN A 40 3.31 24.95 -0.15
N VAL A 41 4.48 24.88 -0.78
CA VAL A 41 5.74 25.31 -0.15
C VAL A 41 5.75 26.77 0.27
N ASP A 42 5.05 27.63 -0.44
CA ASP A 42 4.93 29.07 -0.15
C ASP A 42 3.65 29.43 0.62
N THR A 43 2.84 28.44 1.02
CA THR A 43 1.65 28.68 1.81
C THR A 43 2.00 28.84 3.29
N PRO A 44 1.76 30.01 3.92
CA PRO A 44 2.08 30.22 5.33
C PRO A 44 1.33 29.22 6.23
N GLY A 45 2.02 28.70 7.25
CA GLY A 45 1.47 27.75 8.21
C GLY A 45 1.18 26.36 7.68
N TYR A 46 1.47 26.07 6.42
CA TYR A 46 1.24 24.73 5.86
C TYR A 46 2.13 23.70 6.56
N LYS A 47 1.55 22.53 6.82
CA LYS A 47 2.24 21.36 7.40
C LYS A 47 2.28 20.24 6.39
N ARG A 48 3.49 19.75 6.12
CA ARG A 48 3.69 18.61 5.20
C ARG A 48 2.88 17.41 5.63
N SER A 49 2.42 16.68 4.66
CA SER A 49 1.72 15.41 4.87
C SER A 49 2.50 14.28 4.23
N ASP A 50 2.56 13.14 4.88
CA ASP A 50 3.19 11.95 4.32
C ASP A 50 2.37 10.70 4.68
N LEU A 51 2.79 9.57 4.14
CA LEU A 51 2.18 8.27 4.36
C LEU A 51 3.26 7.28 4.74
N ASP A 52 3.08 6.61 5.88
CA ASP A 52 3.97 5.51 6.28
C ASP A 52 3.67 4.26 5.43
N PHE A 53 4.40 4.17 4.31
CA PHE A 53 4.29 3.05 3.39
C PHE A 53 4.66 1.72 4.06
N GLN A 54 5.64 1.71 4.96
CA GLN A 54 6.08 0.48 5.62
C GLN A 54 4.99 -0.06 6.56
N ALA A 55 4.34 0.82 7.33
CA ALA A 55 3.23 0.45 8.19
C ALA A 55 2.04 -0.12 7.37
N VAL A 56 1.73 0.49 6.22
CA VAL A 56 0.70 0.00 5.31
C VAL A 56 1.03 -1.40 4.80
N LEU A 57 2.26 -1.61 4.37
CA LEU A 57 2.73 -2.89 3.84
C LEU A 57 2.69 -3.97 4.93
N GLN A 58 3.22 -3.70 6.12
CA GLN A 58 3.18 -4.63 7.25
C GLN A 58 1.75 -5.00 7.65
N LYS A 59 0.86 -4.00 7.75
CA LYS A 59 -0.56 -4.24 8.05
C LYS A 59 -1.22 -5.13 7.01
N THR A 60 -0.89 -4.93 5.73
CA THR A 60 -1.42 -5.74 4.63
C THR A 60 -0.95 -7.20 4.72
N ILE A 61 0.35 -7.42 4.99
CA ILE A 61 0.94 -8.76 5.12
C ILE A 61 0.38 -9.46 6.35
N SER A 62 0.33 -8.80 7.50
CA SER A 62 -0.17 -9.37 8.76
C SER A 62 -1.64 -9.81 8.66
N ARG A 63 -2.47 -9.03 7.98
CA ARG A 63 -3.88 -9.39 7.74
C ARG A 63 -4.04 -10.62 6.86
N GLN A 64 -3.13 -10.85 5.94
CA GLN A 64 -3.16 -12.06 5.11
C GLN A 64 -2.74 -13.31 5.89
N GLN A 65 -1.85 -13.16 6.85
CA GLN A 65 -1.43 -14.26 7.73
C GLN A 65 -2.52 -14.60 8.76
N GLN A 66 -3.28 -13.61 9.21
CA GLN A 66 -4.45 -13.79 10.07
C GLN A 66 -5.69 -14.12 9.21
N LYS A 67 -5.72 -15.29 8.58
CA LYS A 67 -6.99 -15.88 8.15
C LYS A 67 -7.79 -16.19 9.42
N SER A 68 -8.54 -15.22 9.93
CA SER A 68 -9.57 -15.51 10.91
C SER A 68 -10.54 -16.50 10.27
N LEU A 69 -10.61 -17.68 10.83
CA LEU A 69 -11.69 -18.61 10.53
C LEU A 69 -13.01 -17.83 10.72
N PRO A 70 -13.92 -17.80 9.74
CA PRO A 70 -15.19 -17.17 9.94
C PRO A 70 -15.85 -17.88 11.13
N LEU A 71 -16.05 -17.14 12.23
CA LEU A 71 -16.84 -17.63 13.34
C LEU A 71 -18.27 -17.83 12.80
N GLU A 72 -18.67 -19.05 12.64
CA GLU A 72 -20.03 -19.41 12.28
C GLU A 72 -20.93 -19.00 13.46
N THR A 73 -21.65 -17.91 13.30
CA THR A 73 -22.57 -17.43 14.31
C THR A 73 -23.84 -18.27 14.23
N SER A 74 -24.02 -19.16 15.18
CA SER A 74 -25.20 -20.04 15.29
C SER A 74 -26.50 -19.30 15.63
N ASN A 75 -26.49 -17.96 15.76
CA ASN A 75 -27.67 -17.16 16.06
C ASN A 75 -27.60 -15.79 15.38
N SER A 76 -28.67 -15.37 14.69
CA SER A 76 -28.78 -14.08 13.99
C SER A 76 -28.67 -12.84 14.92
N ARG A 77 -28.68 -13.02 16.23
CA ARG A 77 -28.47 -11.96 17.23
C ARG A 77 -27.01 -11.78 17.66
N HIS A 78 -26.12 -12.66 17.23
CA HIS A 78 -24.69 -12.45 17.47
C HIS A 78 -24.16 -11.44 16.45
N MET A 79 -23.76 -10.28 16.92
CA MET A 79 -23.04 -9.29 16.12
C MET A 79 -21.73 -9.96 15.65
N SER A 80 -21.63 -10.22 14.35
CA SER A 80 -20.34 -10.57 13.78
C SER A 80 -19.40 -9.40 13.98
N LEU A 81 -18.33 -9.61 14.72
CA LEU A 81 -17.19 -8.69 14.81
C LEU A 81 -16.41 -8.69 13.48
N GLN A 82 -17.11 -8.42 12.39
CA GLN A 82 -16.47 -7.89 11.21
C GLN A 82 -16.19 -6.42 11.48
N SER A 83 -15.11 -6.17 12.21
CA SER A 83 -14.50 -4.86 12.18
C SER A 83 -14.09 -4.60 10.72
N ARG A 84 -14.99 -3.95 9.99
CA ARG A 84 -14.61 -3.20 8.79
C ARG A 84 -13.73 -2.03 9.27
N GLU A 85 -12.56 -2.36 9.79
CA GLU A 85 -11.51 -1.36 9.84
C GLU A 85 -11.31 -0.90 8.41
N SER A 86 -11.67 0.34 8.16
CA SER A 86 -11.54 0.93 6.84
C SER A 86 -10.11 0.66 6.35
N ASP A 87 -10.00 0.09 5.17
CA ASP A 87 -8.74 -0.14 4.45
C ASP A 87 -8.10 1.20 4.03
N SER A 88 -8.54 2.30 4.67
CA SER A 88 -8.06 3.64 4.39
C SER A 88 -6.60 3.75 4.81
N VAL A 89 -5.79 3.91 3.80
CA VAL A 89 -4.39 4.29 3.93
C VAL A 89 -4.36 5.69 4.56
N SER A 90 -4.05 5.76 5.86
CA SER A 90 -4.10 7.01 6.61
C SER A 90 -2.83 7.82 6.37
N ALA A 91 -3.02 9.01 5.79
CA ALA A 91 -1.98 10.03 5.75
C ALA A 91 -1.86 10.69 7.13
N TYR A 92 -0.65 11.05 7.52
CA TYR A 92 -0.38 11.84 8.72
C TYR A 92 0.18 13.20 8.36
N LYS A 93 -0.07 14.19 9.21
CA LYS A 93 0.57 15.50 9.13
C LYS A 93 1.81 15.53 10.02
N ASP A 94 2.89 16.03 9.48
CA ASP A 94 4.12 16.26 10.22
C ASP A 94 4.05 17.61 10.92
N PHE A 95 3.97 17.58 12.25
CA PHE A 95 3.97 18.78 13.09
C PHE A 95 5.37 19.14 13.64
N SER A 96 6.42 18.56 13.08
CA SER A 96 7.79 18.91 13.46
C SER A 96 8.04 20.42 13.31
N THR A 97 9.02 20.91 14.06
CA THR A 97 9.37 22.32 14.08
C THR A 97 9.75 22.84 12.69
N SER A 98 9.15 23.96 12.31
CA SER A 98 9.48 24.67 11.09
C SER A 98 10.76 25.50 11.29
N PHE A 99 11.70 25.43 10.36
CA PHE A 99 12.81 26.35 10.28
C PHE A 99 12.41 27.73 9.69
N ARG A 100 11.23 27.81 9.10
CA ARG A 100 10.69 29.02 8.47
C ARG A 100 9.86 29.82 9.47
N LYS A 101 9.99 31.14 9.40
CA LYS A 101 9.26 32.10 10.27
C LYS A 101 7.76 32.10 10.00
N ASP A 102 7.33 31.67 8.80
CA ASP A 102 5.94 31.54 8.39
C ASP A 102 5.25 30.28 8.91
N GLY A 103 5.98 29.42 9.64
CA GLY A 103 5.45 28.18 10.21
C GLY A 103 5.30 27.02 9.22
N ASN A 104 5.64 27.21 7.95
CA ASN A 104 5.67 26.13 6.95
C ASN A 104 6.90 25.22 7.21
N ASN A 105 6.71 23.89 7.10
CA ASN A 105 7.78 22.90 7.33
C ASN A 105 8.10 22.07 6.08
N VAL A 106 7.65 22.51 4.90
CA VAL A 106 7.98 21.84 3.63
C VAL A 106 9.37 22.25 3.18
N ASP A 107 10.21 21.25 2.89
CA ASP A 107 11.52 21.38 2.28
C ASP A 107 11.48 20.82 0.87
N ILE A 108 11.61 21.67 -0.15
CA ILE A 108 11.51 21.29 -1.55
C ILE A 108 12.54 20.24 -1.92
N GLU A 109 13.79 20.39 -1.48
CA GLU A 109 14.85 19.45 -1.84
C GLU A 109 14.55 18.05 -1.29
N LYS A 110 14.08 18.00 -0.05
CA LYS A 110 13.65 16.75 0.59
C LYS A 110 12.44 16.13 -0.11
N GLU A 111 11.43 16.92 -0.44
CA GLU A 111 10.22 16.41 -1.12
C GLU A 111 10.55 15.88 -2.52
N VAL A 112 11.44 16.53 -3.28
CA VAL A 112 11.89 16.06 -4.60
C VAL A 112 12.61 14.71 -4.49
N VAL A 113 13.46 14.54 -3.49
CA VAL A 113 14.13 13.26 -3.22
C VAL A 113 13.11 12.18 -2.88
N GLU A 114 12.13 12.49 -2.03
CA GLU A 114 11.07 11.53 -1.67
C GLU A 114 10.16 11.18 -2.86
N ILE A 115 9.87 12.13 -3.76
CA ILE A 115 9.15 11.86 -5.03
C ILE A 115 9.92 10.87 -5.89
N ASN A 116 11.22 11.07 -6.06
CA ASN A 116 12.06 10.18 -6.87
C ASN A 116 12.15 8.76 -6.28
N LYS A 117 12.30 8.66 -4.96
CA LYS A 117 12.26 7.37 -4.25
C LYS A 117 10.91 6.69 -4.42
N ASN A 118 9.81 7.43 -4.28
CA ASN A 118 8.46 6.92 -4.44
C ASN A 118 8.22 6.42 -5.86
N ALA A 119 8.68 7.15 -6.88
CA ALA A 119 8.58 6.75 -8.28
C ALA A 119 9.37 5.45 -8.56
N LEU A 120 10.56 5.30 -7.98
CA LEU A 120 11.35 4.07 -8.09
C LEU A 120 10.62 2.87 -7.48
N LEU A 121 10.06 3.03 -6.29
CA LEU A 121 9.27 1.98 -5.62
C LEU A 121 8.02 1.62 -6.42
N TYR A 122 7.32 2.62 -6.97
CA TYR A 122 6.14 2.43 -7.79
C TYR A 122 6.47 1.61 -9.06
N ASN A 123 7.53 1.98 -9.76
CA ASN A 123 8.00 1.26 -10.96
C ASN A 123 8.43 -0.18 -10.64
N SER A 124 9.08 -0.39 -9.50
CA SER A 124 9.46 -1.73 -9.03
C SER A 124 8.23 -2.60 -8.74
N ALA A 125 7.21 -2.05 -8.09
CA ALA A 125 5.96 -2.74 -7.81
C ALA A 125 5.20 -3.07 -9.10
N LEU A 126 5.15 -2.14 -10.07
CA LEU A 126 4.58 -2.39 -11.40
C LEU A 126 5.28 -3.54 -12.12
N LYS A 127 6.63 -3.56 -12.10
CA LYS A 127 7.40 -4.63 -12.72
C LYS A 127 7.12 -5.98 -12.07
N ALA A 128 6.98 -6.02 -10.75
CA ALA A 128 6.62 -7.23 -10.03
C ALA A 128 5.23 -7.75 -10.44
N ILE A 129 4.23 -6.87 -10.57
CA ILE A 129 2.90 -7.23 -11.05
C ILE A 129 2.95 -7.76 -12.50
N GLN A 130 3.68 -7.09 -13.39
CA GLN A 130 3.84 -7.54 -14.77
C GLN A 130 4.45 -8.95 -14.84
N ASN A 131 5.45 -9.23 -14.02
CA ASN A 131 6.06 -10.55 -13.95
C ASN A 131 5.04 -11.61 -13.47
N GLN A 132 4.21 -11.29 -12.47
CA GLN A 132 3.16 -12.19 -11.99
C GLN A 132 2.13 -12.50 -13.08
N PHE A 133 1.68 -11.48 -13.82
CA PHE A 133 0.76 -11.70 -14.95
C PHE A 133 1.39 -12.50 -16.08
N SER A 134 2.67 -12.30 -16.36
CA SER A 134 3.40 -13.12 -17.36
C SER A 134 3.45 -14.59 -16.95
N LEU A 135 3.72 -14.87 -15.67
CA LEU A 135 3.71 -16.25 -15.16
C LEU A 135 2.32 -16.91 -15.25
N LEU A 136 1.26 -16.15 -14.91
CA LEU A 136 -0.11 -16.65 -15.04
C LEU A 136 -0.47 -16.92 -16.50
N LYS A 137 -0.07 -16.04 -17.42
CA LYS A 137 -0.28 -16.23 -18.86
C LYS A 137 0.42 -17.49 -19.36
N TYR A 138 1.68 -17.69 -18.99
CA TYR A 138 2.44 -18.91 -19.33
C TYR A 138 1.73 -20.18 -18.83
N ALA A 139 1.25 -20.17 -17.60
CA ALA A 139 0.57 -21.33 -17.02
C ALA A 139 -0.75 -21.67 -17.74
N ILE A 140 -1.42 -20.69 -18.34
CA ILE A 140 -2.65 -20.89 -19.11
C ILE A 140 -2.32 -21.43 -20.51
N GLU A 141 -1.29 -20.85 -21.17
CA GLU A 141 -0.90 -21.21 -22.54
C GLU A 141 -0.23 -22.60 -22.62
N GLU A 142 0.47 -23.06 -21.58
CA GLU A 142 1.07 -24.40 -21.53
C GLU A 142 0.14 -25.47 -20.99
N GLY A 143 -1.06 -25.09 -20.55
CA GLY A 143 -2.08 -26.02 -20.02
C GLY A 143 -3.06 -26.54 -21.09
N GLU A 144 -2.93 -26.11 -22.35
CA GLU A 144 -3.64 -26.68 -23.52
C GLU A 144 -2.73 -27.68 -24.26
#